data_e2dc9ad03d41ee58cb9870cf6f3d3a2a
#
_entry.id   e2dc9ad03d41ee58cb9870cf6f3d3a2a
#
_cell.length_a   1.000
_cell.length_b   1.000
_cell.length_c   1.000
_cell.angle_alpha   90.00
_cell.angle_beta   90.00
_cell.angle_gamma   90.00
#
_symmetry.space_group_name_H-M   'P 1'
#
loop_
_entity.id
_entity.type
_entity.pdbx_description
1 polymer ?
#
loop_
_entity_poly.entity_id
_entity_poly.type
_entity_poly.pdbx_seq_one_letter_code
_entity_poly.pdbx_strand_id
1 'polypeptide(L)'
;MLALGFRANDETLEWAQQVIDKHPELPVILTAHEISGINGDGSTYFTKEYGEHLWDKLIRKNDQIFLTIAGHHHGAGYHVEKNDAGHDVINILQDYQMAYLGGNGLMGQLQFDLTNNQLEMLAYSPWVKSKKYEQLNSFDHLIMEGEGDSYTIDFDFAERFKGFAPSFTAGDANDPDYNEALKQTITDGYKAYEVTEKDKPKNEQDYAY
;
A
#
# COMPACT_ATOMS: atom_id res chain seq x y z
N MET A 1 -12.38 -6.04 -5.53
CA MET A 1 -11.10 -5.62 -6.14
C MET A 1 -11.22 -5.69 -7.65
N LEU A 2 -10.78 -4.66 -8.37
CA LEU A 2 -10.75 -4.58 -9.84
C LEU A 2 -9.28 -4.44 -10.27
N ALA A 3 -8.78 -5.41 -11.03
CA ALA A 3 -7.40 -5.42 -11.48
C ALA A 3 -7.31 -5.14 -13.00
N LEU A 4 -6.46 -4.20 -13.38
CA LEU A 4 -6.18 -3.84 -14.76
C LEU A 4 -4.77 -4.27 -15.17
N GLY A 5 -4.61 -4.57 -16.45
CA GLY A 5 -3.30 -4.84 -17.04
C GLY A 5 -2.42 -3.58 -17.09
N PHE A 6 -1.14 -3.79 -17.43
CA PHE A 6 -0.20 -2.69 -17.63
C PHE A 6 -0.68 -1.77 -18.76
N ARG A 7 -0.87 -0.48 -18.44
CA ARG A 7 -1.33 0.56 -19.37
C ARG A 7 -2.56 0.12 -20.18
N ALA A 8 -3.58 -0.35 -19.49
CA ALA A 8 -4.84 -0.78 -20.10
C ALA A 8 -5.39 0.31 -21.03
N ASN A 9 -5.82 -0.08 -22.22
CA ASN A 9 -6.38 0.84 -23.21
C ASN A 9 -7.81 1.29 -22.85
N ASP A 10 -8.33 2.26 -23.59
CA ASP A 10 -9.66 2.85 -23.33
C ASP A 10 -10.78 1.81 -23.40
N GLU A 11 -10.70 0.80 -24.27
CA GLU A 11 -11.70 -0.28 -24.34
C GLU A 11 -11.73 -1.11 -23.04
N THR A 12 -10.55 -1.34 -22.43
CA THR A 12 -10.45 -2.01 -21.13
C THR A 12 -11.00 -1.11 -20.02
N LEU A 13 -10.78 0.19 -20.09
CA LEU A 13 -11.34 1.14 -19.11
C LEU A 13 -12.87 1.24 -19.24
N GLU A 14 -13.42 1.18 -20.45
CA GLU A 14 -14.87 1.10 -20.69
C GLU A 14 -15.46 -0.20 -20.11
N TRP A 15 -14.76 -1.33 -20.28
CA TRP A 15 -15.16 -2.59 -19.64
C TRP A 15 -15.12 -2.46 -18.10
N ALA A 16 -14.07 -1.86 -17.55
CA ALA A 16 -13.96 -1.62 -16.11
C ALA A 16 -15.12 -0.76 -15.58
N GLN A 17 -15.49 0.31 -16.31
CA GLN A 17 -16.66 1.12 -16.00
C GLN A 17 -17.94 0.29 -15.97
N GLN A 18 -18.16 -0.56 -16.97
CA GLN A 18 -19.34 -1.44 -17.01
C GLN A 18 -19.38 -2.42 -15.84
N VAL A 19 -18.23 -2.87 -15.35
CA VAL A 19 -18.14 -3.72 -14.15
C VAL A 19 -18.55 -2.93 -12.91
N ILE A 20 -18.04 -1.71 -12.75
CA ILE A 20 -18.39 -0.81 -11.63
C ILE A 20 -19.91 -0.52 -11.64
N ASP A 21 -20.45 -0.16 -12.79
CA ASP A 21 -21.88 0.17 -12.97
C ASP A 21 -22.82 -0.99 -12.62
N LYS A 22 -22.37 -2.23 -12.83
CA LYS A 22 -23.13 -3.44 -12.45
C LYS A 22 -23.16 -3.71 -10.94
N HIS A 23 -22.29 -3.07 -10.19
CA HIS A 23 -22.16 -3.25 -8.76
C HIS A 23 -22.18 -1.91 -8.01
N PRO A 24 -23.29 -1.14 -8.10
CA PRO A 24 -23.32 0.26 -7.68
C PRO A 24 -23.13 0.48 -6.18
N GLU A 25 -23.30 -0.55 -5.35
CA GLU A 25 -23.17 -0.47 -3.90
C GLU A 25 -21.84 -1.02 -3.35
N LEU A 26 -20.90 -1.41 -4.23
CA LEU A 26 -19.64 -2.01 -3.78
C LEU A 26 -18.50 -1.00 -3.78
N PRO A 27 -17.80 -0.80 -2.64
CA PRO A 27 -16.51 -0.11 -2.63
C PRO A 27 -15.50 -0.83 -3.53
N VAL A 28 -14.69 -0.06 -4.26
CA VAL A 28 -13.75 -0.59 -5.24
C VAL A 28 -12.32 -0.26 -4.85
N ILE A 29 -11.49 -1.30 -4.73
CA ILE A 29 -10.04 -1.22 -4.72
C ILE A 29 -9.58 -1.49 -6.17
N LEU A 30 -8.95 -0.50 -6.80
CA LEU A 30 -8.40 -0.61 -8.13
C LEU A 30 -6.92 -0.94 -8.08
N THR A 31 -6.49 -1.95 -8.82
CA THR A 31 -5.06 -2.26 -8.95
C THR A 31 -4.64 -2.21 -10.41
N ALA A 32 -3.50 -1.61 -10.67
CA ALA A 32 -2.84 -1.65 -11.96
C ALA A 32 -1.32 -1.60 -11.75
N HIS A 33 -0.56 -2.10 -12.73
CA HIS A 33 0.90 -2.14 -12.59
C HIS A 33 1.50 -0.74 -12.46
N GLU A 34 0.99 0.23 -13.21
CA GLU A 34 1.43 1.64 -13.17
C GLU A 34 0.24 2.57 -12.90
N ILE A 35 0.31 3.36 -11.85
CA ILE A 35 -0.60 4.46 -11.53
C ILE A 35 0.23 5.63 -10.99
N SER A 36 1.00 5.37 -9.93
CA SER A 36 1.75 6.39 -9.20
C SER A 36 3.24 6.26 -9.47
N GLY A 37 3.93 7.41 -9.53
CA GLY A 37 5.37 7.54 -9.47
C GLY A 37 5.80 8.15 -8.14
N ILE A 38 7.12 8.23 -7.90
CA ILE A 38 7.70 8.76 -6.67
C ILE A 38 8.82 9.75 -7.00
N ASN A 39 8.89 10.84 -6.26
CA ASN A 39 9.96 11.83 -6.32
C ASN A 39 11.11 11.44 -5.38
N GLY A 40 12.26 12.09 -5.54
CA GLY A 40 13.41 11.85 -4.68
C GLY A 40 13.24 12.28 -3.21
N ASP A 41 12.17 13.01 -2.89
CA ASP A 41 11.79 13.39 -1.52
C ASP A 41 10.75 12.42 -0.89
N GLY A 42 10.39 11.34 -1.61
CA GLY A 42 9.41 10.37 -1.15
C GLY A 42 7.96 10.71 -1.46
N SER A 43 7.66 11.90 -1.97
CA SER A 43 6.30 12.25 -2.39
C SER A 43 5.89 11.48 -3.65
N THR A 44 4.63 11.02 -3.68
CA THR A 44 4.10 10.30 -4.83
C THR A 44 3.18 11.18 -5.68
N TYR A 45 3.00 10.81 -6.94
CA TYR A 45 2.21 11.56 -7.93
C TYR A 45 1.65 10.59 -8.99
N PHE A 46 0.62 10.98 -9.74
CA PHE A 46 0.19 10.20 -10.91
C PHE A 46 1.21 10.30 -12.04
N THR A 47 1.60 9.16 -12.62
CA THR A 47 2.51 9.17 -13.76
C THR A 47 1.87 9.84 -14.97
N LYS A 48 2.67 10.66 -15.69
CA LYS A 48 2.23 11.34 -16.92
C LYS A 48 1.96 10.35 -18.05
N GLU A 49 2.66 9.24 -18.06
CA GLU A 49 2.59 8.22 -19.08
C GLU A 49 1.26 7.47 -19.05
N TYR A 50 0.68 7.25 -17.86
CA TYR A 50 -0.55 6.50 -17.72
C TYR A 50 -1.42 6.88 -16.51
N GLY A 51 -0.83 7.19 -15.36
CA GLY A 51 -1.58 7.45 -14.13
C GLY A 51 -2.58 8.61 -14.26
N GLU A 52 -2.18 9.73 -14.87
CA GLU A 52 -3.07 10.87 -15.14
C GLU A 52 -4.24 10.47 -16.06
N HIS A 53 -3.96 9.65 -17.09
CA HIS A 53 -5.00 9.15 -18.00
C HIS A 53 -6.00 8.25 -17.27
N LEU A 54 -5.52 7.31 -16.44
CA LEU A 54 -6.38 6.42 -15.67
C LEU A 54 -7.21 7.18 -14.64
N TRP A 55 -6.62 8.19 -14.00
CA TRP A 55 -7.31 9.11 -13.10
C TRP A 55 -8.46 9.81 -13.80
N ASP A 56 -8.20 10.45 -14.94
CA ASP A 56 -9.17 11.24 -15.68
C ASP A 56 -10.26 10.39 -16.35
N LYS A 57 -9.93 9.20 -16.81
CA LYS A 57 -10.86 8.34 -17.53
C LYS A 57 -11.77 7.52 -16.62
N LEU A 58 -11.22 7.03 -15.51
CA LEU A 58 -11.91 6.05 -14.66
C LEU A 58 -11.96 6.47 -13.19
N ILE A 59 -10.83 6.76 -12.55
CA ILE A 59 -10.77 6.82 -11.08
C ILE A 59 -11.61 7.98 -10.55
N ARG A 60 -11.33 9.23 -10.98
CA ARG A 60 -12.00 10.41 -10.42
C ARG A 60 -13.52 10.43 -10.64
N LYS A 61 -14.03 9.73 -11.66
CA LYS A 61 -15.45 9.71 -12.03
C LYS A 61 -16.27 8.71 -11.22
N ASN A 62 -15.62 7.77 -10.57
CA ASN A 62 -16.28 6.68 -9.86
C ASN A 62 -16.08 6.83 -8.34
N ASP A 63 -17.11 7.30 -7.66
CA ASP A 63 -17.05 7.50 -6.22
C ASP A 63 -16.83 6.19 -5.44
N GLN A 64 -17.15 5.06 -6.03
CA GLN A 64 -16.88 3.74 -5.47
C GLN A 64 -15.39 3.41 -5.34
N ILE A 65 -14.53 4.01 -6.20
CA ILE A 65 -13.07 3.81 -6.11
C ILE A 65 -12.54 4.69 -4.99
N PHE A 66 -12.12 4.07 -3.90
CA PHE A 66 -11.58 4.77 -2.74
C PHE A 66 -10.08 4.52 -2.52
N LEU A 67 -9.56 3.50 -3.18
CA LEU A 67 -8.18 3.06 -3.02
C LEU A 67 -7.62 2.55 -4.34
N THR A 68 -6.40 2.97 -4.67
CA THR A 68 -5.61 2.39 -5.76
C THR A 68 -4.30 1.82 -5.22
N ILE A 69 -3.81 0.73 -5.84
CA ILE A 69 -2.54 0.11 -5.49
C ILE A 69 -1.75 -0.14 -6.78
N ALA A 70 -0.51 0.33 -6.81
CA ALA A 70 0.39 0.21 -7.95
C ALA A 70 1.82 -0.15 -7.54
N GLY A 71 2.61 -0.54 -8.54
CA GLY A 71 4.06 -0.72 -8.48
C GLY A 71 4.74 0.03 -9.62
N HIS A 72 5.63 -0.64 -10.37
CA HIS A 72 6.38 -0.16 -11.52
C HIS A 72 7.46 0.89 -11.21
N HIS A 73 7.13 1.94 -10.51
CA HIS A 73 8.08 2.95 -10.06
C HIS A 73 8.63 2.58 -8.69
N HIS A 74 9.95 2.41 -8.62
CA HIS A 74 10.62 1.84 -7.46
C HIS A 74 10.54 2.75 -6.24
N GLY A 75 9.97 2.26 -5.18
CA GLY A 75 9.80 2.96 -3.91
C GLY A 75 8.46 2.65 -3.26
N ALA A 76 8.20 3.30 -2.16
CA ALA A 76 6.97 3.15 -1.40
C ALA A 76 6.46 4.51 -0.92
N GLY A 77 5.16 4.69 -0.97
CA GLY A 77 4.51 5.92 -0.54
C GLY A 77 3.03 5.96 -0.92
N TYR A 78 2.38 7.03 -0.55
CA TYR A 78 1.00 7.28 -0.94
C TYR A 78 0.71 8.77 -1.10
N HIS A 79 -0.33 9.08 -1.84
CA HIS A 79 -0.94 10.41 -1.88
C HIS A 79 -2.45 10.27 -1.89
N VAL A 80 -3.12 11.35 -1.50
CA VAL A 80 -4.58 11.40 -1.46
C VAL A 80 -5.05 12.49 -2.42
N GLU A 81 -5.97 12.12 -3.32
CA GLU A 81 -6.58 13.05 -4.26
C GLU A 81 -8.10 13.03 -4.13
N LYS A 82 -8.75 14.15 -4.39
CA LYS A 82 -10.21 14.22 -4.36
C LYS A 82 -10.81 13.90 -5.72
N ASN A 83 -11.75 12.95 -5.72
CA ASN A 83 -12.53 12.61 -6.90
C ASN A 83 -13.56 13.70 -7.25
N ASP A 84 -14.31 13.49 -8.33
CA ASP A 84 -15.33 14.47 -8.80
C ASP A 84 -16.50 14.66 -7.81
N ALA A 85 -16.73 13.73 -6.91
CA ALA A 85 -17.69 13.86 -5.81
C ALA A 85 -17.12 14.62 -4.59
N GLY A 86 -15.84 14.97 -4.62
CA GLY A 86 -15.13 15.66 -3.53
C GLY A 86 -14.64 14.73 -2.42
N HIS A 87 -14.69 13.43 -2.62
CA HIS A 87 -14.24 12.44 -1.66
C HIS A 87 -12.79 11.99 -1.93
N ASP A 88 -12.13 11.59 -0.86
CA ASP A 88 -10.74 11.16 -0.92
C ASP A 88 -10.59 9.80 -1.62
N VAL A 89 -9.56 9.71 -2.46
CA VAL A 89 -9.04 8.47 -3.05
C VAL A 89 -7.59 8.34 -2.61
N ILE A 90 -7.29 7.26 -1.91
CA ILE A 90 -5.93 6.95 -1.46
C ILE A 90 -5.21 6.21 -2.59
N ASN A 91 -4.04 6.70 -2.99
CA ASN A 91 -3.25 6.14 -4.08
C ASN A 91 -1.93 5.62 -3.51
N ILE A 92 -1.80 4.30 -3.41
CA ILE A 92 -0.62 3.62 -2.85
C ILE A 92 0.31 3.16 -3.96
N LEU A 93 1.58 3.51 -3.81
CA LEU A 93 2.70 2.93 -4.54
C LEU A 93 3.49 2.05 -3.59
N GLN A 94 3.76 0.80 -3.97
CA GLN A 94 4.63 -0.07 -3.20
C GLN A 94 5.39 -1.03 -4.11
N ASP A 95 6.67 -0.72 -4.34
CA ASP A 95 7.54 -1.48 -5.25
C ASP A 95 8.96 -1.56 -4.70
N TYR A 96 9.33 -2.74 -4.20
CA TYR A 96 10.65 -3.04 -3.66
C TYR A 96 11.55 -3.81 -4.63
N GLN A 97 11.12 -3.99 -5.89
CA GLN A 97 11.82 -4.89 -6.83
C GLN A 97 13.28 -4.50 -7.09
N MET A 98 13.64 -3.23 -6.94
CA MET A 98 15.03 -2.76 -7.11
C MET A 98 15.83 -2.72 -5.80
N ALA A 99 15.20 -3.02 -4.67
CA ALA A 99 15.92 -3.16 -3.41
C ALA A 99 16.86 -4.37 -3.44
N TYR A 100 17.74 -4.46 -2.45
CA TYR A 100 18.72 -5.52 -2.33
C TYR A 100 18.13 -6.91 -2.61
N LEU A 101 18.79 -7.71 -3.43
CA LEU A 101 18.36 -9.04 -3.87
C LEU A 101 16.95 -9.07 -4.51
N GLY A 102 16.57 -8.03 -5.23
CA GLY A 102 15.25 -7.97 -5.89
C GLY A 102 14.10 -7.78 -4.90
N GLY A 103 14.32 -6.95 -3.88
CA GLY A 103 13.36 -6.66 -2.84
C GLY A 103 13.57 -7.43 -1.54
N ASN A 104 14.52 -8.37 -1.48
CA ASN A 104 14.85 -9.13 -0.26
C ASN A 104 13.61 -9.70 0.48
N GLY A 105 12.56 -10.05 -0.28
CA GLY A 105 11.29 -10.55 0.25
C GLY A 105 10.42 -9.49 0.94
N LEU A 106 10.69 -8.21 0.75
CA LEU A 106 9.84 -7.13 1.25
C LEU A 106 8.46 -7.19 0.61
N MET A 107 7.44 -6.99 1.43
CA MET A 107 6.03 -6.91 1.02
C MET A 107 5.27 -5.97 1.94
N GLY A 108 4.21 -5.37 1.42
CA GLY A 108 3.25 -4.60 2.22
C GLY A 108 2.06 -5.44 2.65
N GLN A 109 1.68 -5.31 3.90
CA GLN A 109 0.40 -5.76 4.41
C GLN A 109 -0.46 -4.53 4.69
N LEU A 110 -1.60 -4.45 4.01
CA LEU A 110 -2.58 -3.39 4.23
C LEU A 110 -3.72 -3.95 5.08
N GLN A 111 -3.92 -3.35 6.25
CA GLN A 111 -5.03 -3.64 7.16
C GLN A 111 -6.12 -2.58 7.02
N PHE A 112 -7.36 -3.02 6.97
CA PHE A 112 -8.55 -2.18 7.03
C PHE A 112 -9.13 -2.31 8.44
N ASP A 113 -8.77 -1.38 9.32
CA ASP A 113 -9.30 -1.33 10.67
C ASP A 113 -10.64 -0.57 10.67
N LEU A 114 -11.71 -1.32 10.52
CA LEU A 114 -13.08 -0.77 10.48
C LEU A 114 -13.54 -0.29 11.86
N THR A 115 -12.91 -0.76 12.93
CA THR A 115 -13.23 -0.38 14.31
C THR A 115 -12.70 1.01 14.64
N ASN A 116 -11.42 1.24 14.30
CA ASN A 116 -10.75 2.51 14.57
C ASN A 116 -10.82 3.49 13.39
N ASN A 117 -11.45 3.08 12.28
CA ASN A 117 -11.53 3.87 11.04
C ASN A 117 -10.13 4.23 10.50
N GLN A 118 -9.30 3.22 10.28
CA GLN A 118 -7.92 3.39 9.83
C GLN A 118 -7.57 2.41 8.72
N LEU A 119 -6.73 2.88 7.81
CA LEU A 119 -5.95 2.06 6.88
C LEU A 119 -4.52 2.02 7.38
N GLU A 120 -4.00 0.83 7.64
CA GLU A 120 -2.64 0.65 8.14
C GLU A 120 -1.80 -0.15 7.14
N MET A 121 -0.66 0.40 6.77
CA MET A 121 0.35 -0.28 5.97
C MET A 121 1.50 -0.73 6.86
N LEU A 122 1.89 -1.98 6.72
CA LEU A 122 3.10 -2.53 7.33
C LEU A 122 3.98 -3.17 6.25
N ALA A 123 5.15 -2.60 6.02
CA ALA A 123 6.15 -3.17 5.14
C ALA A 123 7.14 -4.04 5.92
N TYR A 124 7.23 -5.32 5.56
CA TYR A 124 8.12 -6.26 6.25
C TYR A 124 8.62 -7.34 5.29
N SER A 125 9.67 -8.05 5.72
CA SER A 125 10.23 -9.17 4.96
C SER A 125 10.10 -10.49 5.70
N PRO A 126 9.18 -11.39 5.29
CA PRO A 126 9.13 -12.75 5.82
C PRO A 126 10.39 -13.57 5.46
N TRP A 127 11.08 -13.19 4.38
CA TRP A 127 12.35 -13.81 4.02
C TRP A 127 13.45 -13.48 5.03
N VAL A 128 13.64 -12.20 5.36
CA VAL A 128 14.60 -11.77 6.39
C VAL A 128 14.27 -12.42 7.72
N LYS A 129 12.98 -12.48 8.09
CA LYS A 129 12.52 -13.19 9.30
C LYS A 129 12.95 -14.66 9.32
N SER A 130 13.03 -15.32 8.17
CA SER A 130 13.38 -16.74 8.08
C SER A 130 14.89 -17.01 8.17
N LYS A 131 15.74 -15.98 8.00
CA LYS A 131 17.19 -16.12 8.04
C LYS A 131 17.68 -16.42 9.46
N LYS A 132 18.75 -17.21 9.55
CA LYS A 132 19.48 -17.33 10.79
C LYS A 132 20.28 -16.06 11.03
N TYR A 133 20.52 -15.75 12.29
CA TYR A 133 21.28 -14.55 12.70
C TYR A 133 22.62 -14.41 11.95
N GLU A 134 23.38 -15.50 11.83
CA GLU A 134 24.69 -15.52 11.17
C GLU A 134 24.62 -15.25 9.64
N GLN A 135 23.42 -15.25 9.09
CA GLN A 135 23.16 -14.98 7.66
C GLN A 135 22.69 -13.55 7.41
N LEU A 136 22.41 -12.79 8.48
CA LEU A 136 21.96 -11.40 8.37
C LEU A 136 23.12 -10.48 7.99
N ASN A 137 22.80 -9.45 7.22
CA ASN A 137 23.71 -8.38 6.83
C ASN A 137 23.00 -7.01 6.89
N SER A 138 23.74 -5.93 6.59
CA SER A 138 23.23 -4.55 6.68
C SER A 138 22.02 -4.24 5.81
N PHE A 139 21.75 -5.06 4.82
CA PHE A 139 20.65 -4.89 3.88
C PHE A 139 19.40 -5.66 4.28
N ASP A 140 19.49 -6.45 5.34
CA ASP A 140 18.38 -7.25 5.83
C ASP A 140 17.50 -6.43 6.78
N HIS A 141 16.53 -5.74 6.22
CA HIS A 141 15.51 -5.04 6.99
C HIS A 141 14.32 -5.98 7.21
N LEU A 142 13.99 -6.21 8.47
CA LEU A 142 12.83 -7.02 8.85
C LEU A 142 11.54 -6.24 8.70
N ILE A 143 11.54 -5.00 9.13
CA ILE A 143 10.45 -4.02 8.99
C ILE A 143 11.05 -2.78 8.36
N MET A 144 10.34 -2.19 7.40
CA MET A 144 10.65 -0.88 6.83
C MET A 144 9.81 0.17 7.57
N GLU A 145 10.48 1.12 8.22
CA GLU A 145 9.84 2.13 9.06
C GLU A 145 9.81 3.53 8.41
N GLY A 146 10.12 3.64 7.12
CA GLY A 146 10.01 4.90 6.38
C GLY A 146 8.55 5.37 6.31
N GLU A 147 8.36 6.69 6.20
CA GLU A 147 7.01 7.31 6.14
C GLU A 147 6.16 6.79 4.98
N GLY A 148 6.79 6.32 3.89
CA GLY A 148 6.12 5.70 2.76
C GLY A 148 5.97 4.18 2.87
N ASP A 149 6.69 3.54 3.80
CA ASP A 149 6.75 2.08 3.93
C ASP A 149 5.72 1.54 4.92
N SER A 150 5.65 2.13 6.11
CA SER A 150 4.74 1.71 7.18
C SER A 150 4.06 2.93 7.78
N TYR A 151 2.75 3.01 7.68
CA TYR A 151 1.99 4.19 8.05
C TYR A 151 0.54 3.86 8.38
N THR A 152 -0.13 4.80 9.03
CA THR A 152 -1.58 4.76 9.33
C THR A 152 -2.25 5.98 8.71
N ILE A 153 -3.38 5.77 8.07
CA ILE A 153 -4.23 6.81 7.48
C ILE A 153 -5.59 6.74 8.16
N ASP A 154 -6.03 7.83 8.79
CA ASP A 154 -7.40 7.94 9.29
C ASP A 154 -8.39 7.90 8.11
N PHE A 155 -9.35 6.97 8.17
CA PHE A 155 -10.29 6.76 7.08
C PHE A 155 -11.63 6.23 7.60
N ASP A 156 -12.61 7.12 7.74
CA ASP A 156 -13.96 6.74 8.13
C ASP A 156 -14.67 6.02 6.98
N PHE A 157 -14.66 4.70 7.03
CA PHE A 157 -15.22 3.84 5.97
C PHE A 157 -16.73 4.05 5.80
N ALA A 158 -17.47 4.17 6.88
CA ALA A 158 -18.92 4.33 6.84
C ALA A 158 -19.29 5.68 6.23
N GLU A 159 -18.64 6.75 6.66
CA GLU A 159 -18.85 8.10 6.11
C GLU A 159 -18.45 8.15 4.62
N ARG A 160 -17.29 7.55 4.28
CA ARG A 160 -16.77 7.53 2.91
C ARG A 160 -17.69 6.78 1.94
N PHE A 161 -18.32 5.71 2.39
CA PHE A 161 -19.13 4.85 1.53
C PHE A 161 -20.63 5.16 1.56
N LYS A 162 -21.09 6.04 2.44
CA LYS A 162 -22.53 6.30 2.65
C LYS A 162 -23.28 6.73 1.39
N GLY A 163 -22.58 7.39 0.45
CA GLY A 163 -23.18 7.91 -0.79
C GLY A 163 -23.61 6.82 -1.77
N PHE A 164 -22.96 5.66 -1.74
CA PHE A 164 -23.23 4.55 -2.65
C PHE A 164 -23.45 3.20 -1.95
N ALA A 165 -22.99 3.03 -0.72
CA ALA A 165 -23.14 1.82 0.08
C ALA A 165 -23.73 2.13 1.47
N PRO A 166 -24.95 2.67 1.56
CA PRO A 166 -25.54 3.14 2.82
C PRO A 166 -25.79 2.00 3.83
N SER A 167 -25.76 0.75 3.41
CA SER A 167 -25.86 -0.42 4.29
C SER A 167 -24.52 -0.87 4.86
N PHE A 168 -23.41 -0.24 4.45
CA PHE A 168 -22.09 -0.56 5.00
C PHE A 168 -22.03 -0.21 6.48
N THR A 169 -21.54 -1.13 7.29
CA THR A 169 -21.34 -0.95 8.73
C THR A 169 -19.86 -1.02 9.05
N ALA A 170 -19.43 -0.20 10.02
CA ALA A 170 -18.09 -0.29 10.59
C ALA A 170 -17.88 -1.65 11.28
N GLY A 171 -16.60 -1.97 11.52
CA GLY A 171 -16.21 -3.19 12.25
C GLY A 171 -16.66 -3.20 13.71
N ASP A 172 -16.47 -4.34 14.37
CA ASP A 172 -16.72 -4.52 15.80
C ASP A 172 -15.53 -3.95 16.59
N ALA A 173 -15.81 -3.29 17.73
CA ALA A 173 -14.79 -2.83 18.67
C ALA A 173 -13.90 -3.95 19.25
N ASN A 174 -14.22 -5.20 18.98
CA ASN A 174 -13.41 -6.36 19.35
C ASN A 174 -12.58 -6.94 18.21
N ASP A 175 -12.62 -6.32 17.02
CA ASP A 175 -11.77 -6.75 15.92
C ASP A 175 -10.29 -6.57 16.32
N PRO A 176 -9.45 -7.60 16.11
CA PRO A 176 -8.04 -7.51 16.47
C PRO A 176 -7.28 -6.59 15.52
N ASP A 177 -6.34 -5.85 16.06
CA ASP A 177 -5.32 -5.16 15.27
C ASP A 177 -4.32 -6.18 14.75
N TYR A 178 -4.50 -6.59 13.49
CA TYR A 178 -3.66 -7.61 12.86
C TYR A 178 -2.26 -7.09 12.54
N ASN A 179 -2.11 -5.81 12.21
CA ASN A 179 -0.79 -5.24 11.93
C ASN A 179 0.04 -5.13 13.20
N GLU A 180 -0.52 -4.66 14.29
CA GLU A 180 0.19 -4.59 15.57
C GLU A 180 0.53 -6.00 16.09
N ALA A 181 -0.39 -6.95 16.00
CA ALA A 181 -0.14 -8.33 16.37
C ALA A 181 0.97 -8.98 15.50
N LEU A 182 0.98 -8.71 14.20
CA LEU A 182 2.04 -9.16 13.29
C LEU A 182 3.37 -8.50 13.63
N LYS A 183 3.40 -7.18 13.79
CA LYS A 183 4.59 -6.40 14.15
C LYS A 183 5.18 -6.89 15.47
N GLN A 184 4.35 -7.14 16.48
CA GLN A 184 4.78 -7.70 17.77
C GLN A 184 5.39 -9.09 17.60
N THR A 185 4.73 -9.98 16.83
CA THR A 185 5.22 -11.33 16.55
C THR A 185 6.58 -11.30 15.83
N ILE A 186 6.74 -10.42 14.85
CA ILE A 186 7.99 -10.22 14.13
C ILE A 186 9.08 -9.72 15.08
N THR A 187 8.77 -8.67 15.83
CA THR A 187 9.73 -8.02 16.77
C THR A 187 10.18 -8.98 17.86
N ASP A 188 9.27 -9.75 18.45
CA ASP A 188 9.59 -10.72 19.49
C ASP A 188 10.46 -11.87 18.96
N GLY A 189 10.16 -12.33 17.75
CA GLY A 189 10.99 -13.30 17.05
C GLY A 189 12.40 -12.76 16.78
N TYR A 190 12.53 -11.47 16.47
CA TYR A 190 13.81 -10.83 16.17
C TYR A 190 14.64 -10.51 17.43
N LYS A 191 14.01 -10.15 18.53
CA LYS A 191 14.66 -9.95 19.84
C LYS A 191 15.35 -11.20 20.37
N ALA A 192 14.95 -12.38 19.89
CA ALA A 192 15.64 -13.63 20.21
C ALA A 192 17.08 -13.68 19.64
N TYR A 193 17.41 -12.76 18.74
CA TYR A 193 18.73 -12.59 18.16
C TYR A 193 19.31 -11.25 18.65
N GLU A 194 19.93 -11.22 19.81
CA GLU A 194 20.64 -10.01 20.29
C GLU A 194 21.77 -9.67 19.33
N VAL A 195 21.56 -8.63 18.52
CA VAL A 195 22.61 -8.06 17.68
C VAL A 195 23.53 -7.23 18.55
N THR A 196 24.74 -7.70 18.78
CA THR A 196 25.76 -6.92 19.51
C THR A 196 26.40 -5.88 18.59
N GLU A 197 26.94 -4.79 19.14
CA GLU A 197 27.59 -3.73 18.35
C GLU A 197 28.70 -4.27 17.41
N LYS A 198 29.41 -5.35 17.82
CA LYS A 198 30.44 -5.98 16.99
C LYS A 198 29.90 -6.73 15.79
N ASP A 199 28.60 -7.09 15.82
CA ASP A 199 27.91 -7.85 14.77
C ASP A 199 27.18 -6.91 13.80
N LYS A 200 27.14 -5.60 14.10
CA LYS A 200 26.62 -4.61 13.19
C LYS A 200 27.52 -4.47 11.97
N PRO A 201 26.96 -4.43 10.76
CA PRO A 201 27.75 -4.19 9.55
C PRO A 201 28.48 -2.86 9.64
N LYS A 202 29.74 -2.85 9.20
CA LYS A 202 30.62 -1.66 9.30
C LYS A 202 30.34 -0.57 8.27
N ASN A 203 29.47 -0.81 7.34
CA ASN A 203 29.10 0.14 6.28
C ASN A 203 27.58 0.28 6.22
N GLU A 204 27.09 1.29 6.94
CA GLU A 204 25.78 1.87 6.64
C GLU A 204 25.92 2.66 5.33
N GLN A 205 25.67 2.01 4.22
CA GLN A 205 25.33 2.75 3.02
C GLN A 205 23.80 2.89 3.06
N ASP A 206 23.37 4.11 3.30
CA ASP A 206 22.00 4.49 3.18
C ASP A 206 21.49 4.10 1.80
N TYR A 207 20.49 3.25 1.78
CA TYR A 207 19.73 3.03 0.56
C TYR A 207 18.79 4.20 0.39
N ALA A 208 19.23 5.18 -0.38
CA ALA A 208 18.31 6.08 -1.05
C ALA A 208 17.67 5.27 -2.18
N TYR A 209 16.38 5.06 -2.10
CA TYR A 209 15.55 4.63 -3.22
C TYR A 209 15.37 5.76 -4.21
#